data_12432cf36261edea5ed2f99cfa4ce709
#
_entry.id   12432cf36261edea5ed2f99cfa4ce709
#
_cell.length_a   1.000
_cell.length_b   1.000
_cell.length_c   1.000
_cell.angle_alpha   90.00
_cell.angle_beta   90.00
_cell.angle_gamma   90.00
#
_symmetry.space_group_name_H-M   'P 1'
#
loop_
_entity.id
_entity.type
_entity.pdbx_description
1 polymer ?
#
loop_
_entity_poly.entity_id
_entity_poly.type
_entity_poly.pdbx_seq_one_letter_code
_entity_poly.pdbx_strand_id
1 'polypeptide(L)'
;PKRIIYALPFLSITEQVEKEVFKIYKGYEQYMQRIDSKSVNPRFDEIQNELDSMPDEEKIEELNALDFKEDTFSYPLIITTFVRFFESLLSNRNSVLQKLPNFSNCVFLLDEIQALPPRLYGFFVAYLSKFCEMFDSYAIISTATQPNFELPDYDDNIKVFFPDYEKPAPLLPLSYFKNELFNRYTITYKAEIIDIHSLIEMVINEDNSVLLILNTIDD
;
A
#
# COMPACT_ATOMS: atom_id res chain seq x y z
N PRO A 1 16.46 -8.34 6.09
CA PRO A 1 15.19 -8.80 5.53
C PRO A 1 15.40 -9.69 4.32
N LYS A 2 14.50 -10.64 4.13
CA LYS A 2 14.54 -11.58 2.99
C LYS A 2 13.68 -11.08 1.83
N ARG A 3 12.67 -10.25 2.11
CA ARG A 3 11.70 -9.77 1.13
C ARG A 3 11.30 -8.34 1.40
N ILE A 4 10.84 -7.70 0.33
CA ILE A 4 10.18 -6.39 0.38
C ILE A 4 8.76 -6.61 -0.15
N ILE A 5 7.76 -6.22 0.61
CA ILE A 5 6.35 -6.23 0.19
C ILE A 5 5.88 -4.79 0.13
N TYR A 6 5.65 -4.29 -1.09
CA TYR A 6 5.20 -2.94 -1.36
C TYR A 6 3.68 -2.94 -1.59
N ALA A 7 2.94 -2.48 -0.62
CA ALA A 7 1.48 -2.45 -0.65
C ALA A 7 0.96 -1.04 -0.94
N LEU A 8 0.00 -0.95 -1.85
CA LEU A 8 -0.58 0.27 -2.40
C LEU A 8 -2.12 0.21 -2.34
N PRO A 9 -2.83 1.35 -2.26
CA PRO A 9 -4.29 1.33 -2.08
C PRO A 9 -5.07 0.88 -3.32
N PHE A 10 -4.58 1.18 -4.53
CA PHE A 10 -5.34 1.02 -5.77
C PHE A 10 -4.56 0.28 -6.85
N LEU A 11 -5.27 -0.52 -7.64
CA LEU A 11 -4.73 -1.29 -8.76
C LEU A 11 -4.00 -0.43 -9.81
N SER A 12 -4.54 0.75 -10.13
CA SER A 12 -3.93 1.65 -11.12
C SER A 12 -2.54 2.14 -10.68
N ILE A 13 -2.36 2.35 -9.37
CA ILE A 13 -1.07 2.76 -8.81
C ILE A 13 -0.10 1.58 -8.78
N THR A 14 -0.57 0.36 -8.47
CA THR A 14 0.30 -0.83 -8.51
C THR A 14 0.88 -1.08 -9.89
N GLU A 15 0.09 -0.90 -10.95
CA GLU A 15 0.56 -1.01 -12.34
C GLU A 15 1.61 0.05 -12.72
N GLN A 16 1.42 1.28 -12.24
CA GLN A 16 2.37 2.36 -12.48
C GLN A 16 3.70 2.10 -11.74
N VAL A 17 3.61 1.74 -10.47
CA VAL A 17 4.78 1.44 -9.63
C VAL A 17 5.54 0.24 -10.18
N GLU A 18 4.87 -0.81 -10.60
CA GLU A 18 5.48 -1.97 -11.24
C GLU A 18 6.35 -1.56 -12.43
N LYS A 19 5.82 -0.73 -13.34
CA LYS A 19 6.57 -0.24 -14.50
C LYS A 19 7.80 0.56 -14.12
N GLU A 20 7.71 1.41 -13.10
CA GLU A 20 8.86 2.21 -12.64
C GLU A 20 9.90 1.34 -11.94
N VAL A 21 9.46 0.40 -11.10
CA VAL A 21 10.34 -0.54 -10.41
C VAL A 21 11.08 -1.43 -11.42
N PHE A 22 10.42 -1.93 -12.45
CA PHE A 22 11.04 -2.72 -13.50
C PHE A 22 12.09 -1.93 -14.31
N LYS A 23 11.87 -0.62 -14.52
CA LYS A 23 12.90 0.23 -15.16
C LYS A 23 14.13 0.37 -14.30
N ILE A 24 13.95 0.54 -12.97
CA ILE A 24 15.05 0.72 -12.02
C ILE A 24 15.86 -0.57 -11.86
N TYR A 25 15.19 -1.71 -11.78
CA TYR A 25 15.79 -3.03 -11.55
C TYR A 25 15.87 -3.88 -12.80
N LYS A 26 16.14 -3.25 -13.96
CA LYS A 26 16.28 -3.94 -15.23
C LYS A 26 17.33 -5.06 -15.15
N GLY A 27 16.92 -6.27 -15.56
CA GLY A 27 17.74 -7.48 -15.49
C GLY A 27 17.54 -8.31 -14.20
N TYR A 28 16.64 -7.87 -13.31
CA TYR A 28 16.27 -8.57 -12.07
C TYR A 28 14.77 -8.87 -11.98
N GLU A 29 14.06 -8.80 -13.12
CA GLU A 29 12.61 -8.97 -13.22
C GLU A 29 12.13 -10.32 -12.65
N GLN A 30 12.96 -11.36 -12.76
CA GLN A 30 12.68 -12.70 -12.21
C GLN A 30 12.57 -12.75 -10.68
N TYR A 31 12.99 -11.70 -9.97
CA TYR A 31 12.91 -11.59 -8.51
C TYR A 31 11.73 -10.73 -8.05
N MET A 32 10.93 -10.22 -9.00
CA MET A 32 9.86 -9.28 -8.73
C MET A 32 8.53 -9.84 -9.24
N GLN A 33 7.47 -9.61 -8.47
CA GLN A 33 6.12 -10.03 -8.85
C GLN A 33 5.10 -9.00 -8.37
N ARG A 34 4.15 -8.66 -9.26
CA ARG A 34 2.90 -8.01 -8.85
C ARG A 34 1.87 -9.08 -8.51
N ILE A 35 1.25 -8.96 -7.35
CA ILE A 35 0.23 -9.89 -6.86
C ILE A 35 -1.01 -9.10 -6.47
N ASP A 36 -1.99 -9.06 -7.35
CA ASP A 36 -3.29 -8.43 -7.13
C ASP A 36 -4.41 -9.21 -7.85
N SER A 37 -5.62 -8.69 -7.87
CA SER A 37 -6.77 -9.39 -8.49
C SER A 37 -6.72 -9.42 -10.03
N LYS A 38 -5.79 -8.70 -10.65
CA LYS A 38 -5.63 -8.60 -12.11
C LYS A 38 -4.22 -8.92 -12.57
N SER A 39 -3.34 -9.34 -11.66
CA SER A 39 -1.97 -9.68 -12.02
C SER A 39 -1.95 -10.87 -12.97
N VAL A 40 -1.33 -10.67 -14.11
CA VAL A 40 -0.89 -11.74 -15.01
C VAL A 40 0.62 -11.78 -14.86
N ASN A 41 1.18 -12.96 -14.74
CA ASN A 41 2.64 -13.09 -14.66
C ASN A 41 3.26 -12.45 -15.90
N PRO A 42 4.14 -11.43 -15.78
CA PRO A 42 4.72 -10.74 -16.94
C PRO A 42 5.51 -11.69 -17.86
N ARG A 43 5.93 -12.83 -17.34
CA ARG A 43 6.63 -13.88 -18.07
C ARG A 43 5.70 -14.98 -18.57
N PHE A 44 4.38 -14.78 -18.47
CA PHE A 44 3.41 -15.80 -18.86
C PHE A 44 3.60 -16.25 -20.31
N ASP A 45 3.82 -15.31 -21.23
CA ASP A 45 4.01 -15.60 -22.65
C ASP A 45 5.36 -16.32 -22.89
N GLU A 46 6.43 -15.96 -22.17
CA GLU A 46 7.74 -16.64 -22.24
C GLU A 46 7.62 -18.05 -21.69
N ILE A 47 7.02 -18.19 -20.52
CA ILE A 47 6.78 -19.46 -19.85
C ILE A 47 5.85 -20.34 -20.70
N GLN A 48 4.82 -19.77 -21.30
CA GLN A 48 3.91 -20.51 -22.17
C GLN A 48 4.63 -21.09 -23.39
N ASN A 49 5.54 -20.32 -24.01
CA ASN A 49 6.36 -20.79 -25.13
C ASN A 49 7.34 -21.91 -24.69
N GLU A 50 7.94 -21.80 -23.50
CA GLU A 50 8.77 -22.85 -22.91
C GLU A 50 7.94 -24.10 -22.59
N LEU A 51 6.77 -23.92 -21.98
CA LEU A 51 5.83 -24.99 -21.63
C LEU A 51 5.29 -25.72 -22.85
N ASP A 52 5.08 -25.05 -23.97
CA ASP A 52 4.59 -25.68 -25.20
C ASP A 52 5.60 -26.68 -25.79
N SER A 53 6.87 -26.57 -25.41
CA SER A 53 7.92 -27.50 -25.76
C SER A 53 8.14 -28.64 -24.78
N MET A 54 7.47 -28.63 -23.62
CA MET A 54 7.62 -29.61 -22.54
C MET A 54 6.59 -30.74 -22.64
N PRO A 55 6.88 -31.94 -22.10
CA PRO A 55 5.90 -33.01 -21.89
C PRO A 55 4.76 -32.54 -20.96
N ASP A 56 3.55 -33.01 -21.18
CA ASP A 56 2.35 -32.57 -20.45
C ASP A 56 2.45 -32.71 -18.91
N GLU A 57 3.14 -33.77 -18.42
CA GLU A 57 3.34 -33.96 -16.98
C GLU A 57 4.26 -32.91 -16.37
N GLU A 58 5.38 -32.59 -17.02
CA GLU A 58 6.32 -31.55 -16.57
C GLU A 58 5.69 -30.17 -16.65
N LYS A 59 4.88 -29.92 -17.68
CA LYS A 59 4.10 -28.69 -17.87
C LYS A 59 3.15 -28.42 -16.70
N ILE A 60 2.42 -29.45 -16.25
CA ILE A 60 1.51 -29.35 -15.11
C ILE A 60 2.27 -29.06 -13.81
N GLU A 61 3.41 -29.69 -13.58
CA GLU A 61 4.23 -29.46 -12.40
C GLU A 61 4.79 -28.04 -12.37
N GLU A 62 5.28 -27.51 -13.50
CA GLU A 62 5.80 -26.15 -13.62
C GLU A 62 4.70 -25.10 -13.39
N LEU A 63 3.52 -25.28 -13.99
CA LEU A 63 2.36 -24.39 -13.78
C LEU A 63 1.92 -24.38 -12.31
N ASN A 64 1.82 -25.56 -11.68
CA ASN A 64 1.48 -25.65 -10.26
C ASN A 64 2.53 -24.98 -9.37
N ALA A 65 3.81 -25.08 -9.72
CA ALA A 65 4.90 -24.44 -8.98
C ALA A 65 4.85 -22.91 -9.11
N LEU A 66 4.47 -22.39 -10.27
CA LEU A 66 4.30 -20.95 -10.50
C LEU A 66 3.10 -20.40 -9.72
N ASP A 67 1.94 -21.04 -9.83
CA ASP A 67 0.75 -20.69 -9.08
C ASP A 67 1.01 -20.69 -7.57
N PHE A 68 1.75 -21.69 -7.10
CA PHE A 68 2.14 -21.79 -5.70
C PHE A 68 3.04 -20.62 -5.27
N LYS A 69 4.03 -20.23 -6.09
CA LYS A 69 4.91 -19.09 -5.80
C LYS A 69 4.15 -17.78 -5.71
N GLU A 70 3.22 -17.54 -6.62
CA GLU A 70 2.36 -16.37 -6.62
C GLU A 70 1.44 -16.36 -5.40
N ASP A 71 0.79 -17.48 -5.15
CA ASP A 71 -0.13 -17.61 -4.02
C ASP A 71 0.56 -17.50 -2.66
N THR A 72 1.83 -17.85 -2.54
CA THR A 72 2.54 -17.84 -1.26
C THR A 72 3.37 -16.60 -0.97
N PHE A 73 3.39 -15.58 -1.83
CA PHE A 73 4.22 -14.38 -1.65
C PHE A 73 5.71 -14.71 -1.49
N SER A 74 6.25 -15.59 -2.35
CA SER A 74 7.61 -16.10 -2.21
C SER A 74 8.69 -15.31 -2.94
N TYR A 75 8.33 -14.31 -3.74
CA TYR A 75 9.28 -13.45 -4.45
C TYR A 75 10.02 -12.49 -3.52
N PRO A 76 11.28 -12.15 -3.81
CA PRO A 76 12.06 -11.18 -3.04
C PRO A 76 11.47 -9.77 -3.01
N LEU A 77 10.87 -9.30 -4.10
CA LEU A 77 10.15 -8.05 -4.18
C LEU A 77 8.73 -8.30 -4.70
N ILE A 78 7.75 -7.90 -3.90
CA ILE A 78 6.33 -8.06 -4.21
C ILE A 78 5.67 -6.69 -4.19
N ILE A 79 4.93 -6.39 -5.26
CA ILE A 79 4.06 -5.23 -5.36
C ILE A 79 2.62 -5.73 -5.28
N THR A 80 1.83 -5.19 -4.35
CA THR A 80 0.48 -5.69 -4.11
C THR A 80 -0.48 -4.57 -3.71
N THR A 81 -1.76 -4.89 -3.63
CA THR A 81 -2.77 -3.96 -3.08
C THR A 81 -2.93 -4.11 -1.58
N PHE A 82 -3.42 -3.05 -0.90
CA PHE A 82 -3.79 -3.14 0.51
C PHE A 82 -4.77 -4.27 0.80
N VAL A 83 -5.77 -4.44 -0.06
CA VAL A 83 -6.76 -5.51 0.11
C VAL A 83 -6.07 -6.86 0.17
N ARG A 84 -5.21 -7.18 -0.79
CA ARG A 84 -4.52 -8.45 -0.86
C ARG A 84 -3.52 -8.64 0.29
N PHE A 85 -2.83 -7.57 0.67
CA PHE A 85 -1.90 -7.55 1.80
C PHE A 85 -2.63 -7.83 3.12
N PHE A 86 -3.74 -7.12 3.39
CA PHE A 86 -4.51 -7.29 4.63
C PHE A 86 -5.23 -8.63 4.69
N GLU A 87 -5.83 -9.07 3.59
CA GLU A 87 -6.40 -10.42 3.52
C GLU A 87 -5.36 -11.48 3.89
N SER A 88 -4.12 -11.31 3.44
CA SER A 88 -3.04 -12.25 3.75
C SER A 88 -2.62 -12.20 5.22
N LEU A 89 -2.60 -11.03 5.84
CA LEU A 89 -2.20 -10.87 7.25
C LEU A 89 -3.31 -11.23 8.26
N LEU A 90 -4.58 -10.92 7.93
CA LEU A 90 -5.68 -10.98 8.88
C LEU A 90 -6.61 -12.18 8.66
N SER A 91 -6.38 -12.99 7.63
CA SER A 91 -7.23 -14.12 7.33
C SER A 91 -6.99 -15.30 8.27
N ASN A 92 -8.07 -15.99 8.61
CA ASN A 92 -8.03 -17.27 9.34
C ASN A 92 -8.22 -18.49 8.42
N ARG A 93 -8.22 -18.31 7.09
CA ARG A 93 -8.38 -19.40 6.12
C ARG A 93 -7.05 -20.14 5.93
N ASN A 94 -7.07 -21.47 5.96
CA ASN A 94 -5.88 -22.29 5.82
C ASN A 94 -5.08 -21.99 4.55
N SER A 95 -5.75 -21.79 3.41
CA SER A 95 -5.10 -21.42 2.14
C SER A 95 -4.35 -20.09 2.20
N VAL A 96 -4.77 -19.16 3.06
CA VAL A 96 -4.10 -17.87 3.23
C VAL A 96 -3.00 -17.95 4.30
N LEU A 97 -3.19 -18.76 5.33
CA LEU A 97 -2.17 -18.97 6.38
C LEU A 97 -0.86 -19.54 5.83
N GLN A 98 -0.89 -20.25 4.71
CA GLN A 98 0.31 -20.72 4.00
C GLN A 98 1.24 -19.57 3.56
N LYS A 99 0.74 -18.35 3.45
CA LYS A 99 1.51 -17.15 3.07
C LYS A 99 2.31 -16.58 4.24
N LEU A 100 1.83 -16.75 5.48
CA LEU A 100 2.42 -16.13 6.67
C LEU A 100 3.92 -16.39 6.88
N PRO A 101 4.47 -17.61 6.60
CA PRO A 101 5.92 -17.83 6.70
C PRO A 101 6.74 -16.88 5.82
N ASN A 102 6.17 -16.45 4.68
CA ASN A 102 6.82 -15.53 3.74
C ASN A 102 6.69 -14.06 4.13
N PHE A 103 5.90 -13.74 5.15
CA PHE A 103 5.82 -12.41 5.76
C PHE A 103 6.82 -12.22 6.93
N SER A 104 7.54 -13.29 7.30
CA SER A 104 8.61 -13.21 8.30
C SER A 104 9.89 -12.65 7.68
N ASN A 105 10.62 -11.86 8.45
CA ASN A 105 11.89 -11.23 8.08
C ASN A 105 11.75 -10.36 6.80
N CYS A 106 10.68 -9.56 6.74
CA CYS A 106 10.32 -8.72 5.62
C CYS A 106 10.46 -7.23 5.95
N VAL A 107 10.49 -6.41 4.90
CA VAL A 107 10.17 -4.98 4.96
C VAL A 107 8.84 -4.76 4.26
N PHE A 108 7.86 -4.25 4.98
CA PHE A 108 6.58 -3.81 4.44
C PHE A 108 6.66 -2.32 4.11
N LEU A 109 6.50 -1.97 2.85
CA LEU A 109 6.34 -0.58 2.41
C LEU A 109 4.85 -0.34 2.19
N LEU A 110 4.26 0.53 2.99
CA LEU A 110 2.83 0.87 2.91
C LEU A 110 2.72 2.32 2.45
N ASP A 111 2.33 2.52 1.21
CA ASP A 111 2.25 3.85 0.63
C ASP A 111 0.79 4.32 0.52
N GLU A 112 0.58 5.63 0.70
CA GLU A 112 -0.74 6.25 0.69
C GLU A 112 -1.68 5.65 1.76
N ILE A 113 -1.16 5.41 2.98
CA ILE A 113 -1.92 4.76 4.06
C ILE A 113 -3.22 5.51 4.41
N GLN A 114 -3.30 6.83 4.14
CA GLN A 114 -4.51 7.64 4.37
C GLN A 114 -5.71 7.19 3.50
N ALA A 115 -5.49 6.36 2.49
CA ALA A 115 -6.59 5.77 1.72
C ALA A 115 -7.38 4.71 2.50
N LEU A 116 -6.86 4.21 3.64
CA LEU A 116 -7.61 3.35 4.53
C LEU A 116 -8.69 4.12 5.28
N PRO A 117 -9.82 3.48 5.62
CA PRO A 117 -10.82 4.09 6.50
C PRO A 117 -10.19 4.47 7.85
N PRO A 118 -10.37 5.71 8.35
CA PRO A 118 -9.74 6.20 9.59
C PRO A 118 -9.99 5.31 10.81
N ARG A 119 -11.16 4.69 10.89
CA ARG A 119 -11.54 3.76 11.97
C ARG A 119 -10.66 2.52 12.07
N LEU A 120 -9.92 2.19 11.01
CA LEU A 120 -9.05 1.02 10.96
C LEU A 120 -7.60 1.32 11.32
N TYR A 121 -7.18 2.59 11.34
CA TYR A 121 -5.77 2.96 11.53
C TYR A 121 -5.19 2.43 12.84
N GLY A 122 -5.85 2.70 13.96
CA GLY A 122 -5.35 2.30 15.28
C GLY A 122 -5.14 0.79 15.37
N PHE A 123 -6.19 0.03 15.05
CA PHE A 123 -6.11 -1.44 15.06
C PHE A 123 -5.03 -1.95 14.12
N PHE A 124 -5.03 -1.45 12.89
CA PHE A 124 -4.13 -1.94 11.86
C PHE A 124 -2.67 -1.69 12.21
N VAL A 125 -2.33 -0.48 12.64
CA VAL A 125 -0.94 -0.13 12.99
C VAL A 125 -0.49 -0.90 14.23
N ALA A 126 -1.37 -1.07 15.23
CA ALA A 126 -1.08 -1.87 16.41
C ALA A 126 -0.83 -3.35 16.06
N TYR A 127 -1.69 -3.93 15.23
CA TYR A 127 -1.53 -5.30 14.75
C TYR A 127 -0.23 -5.48 13.96
N LEU A 128 0.04 -4.58 13.01
CA LEU A 128 1.23 -4.63 12.18
C LEU A 128 2.51 -4.47 13.02
N SER A 129 2.50 -3.56 13.99
CA SER A 129 3.61 -3.39 14.93
C SER A 129 3.92 -4.70 15.68
N LYS A 130 2.88 -5.32 16.23
CA LYS A 130 3.02 -6.61 16.94
C LYS A 130 3.46 -7.74 16.02
N PHE A 131 2.93 -7.78 14.80
CA PHE A 131 3.35 -8.74 13.78
C PHE A 131 4.85 -8.57 13.44
N CYS A 132 5.29 -7.34 13.22
CA CYS A 132 6.69 -7.05 12.91
C CYS A 132 7.63 -7.48 14.05
N GLU A 133 7.26 -7.24 15.30
CA GLU A 133 8.00 -7.68 16.48
C GLU A 133 8.12 -9.22 16.53
N MET A 134 6.99 -9.92 16.34
CA MET A 134 6.96 -11.39 16.42
C MET A 134 7.70 -12.10 15.28
N PHE A 135 7.75 -11.49 14.09
CA PHE A 135 8.27 -12.11 12.87
C PHE A 135 9.54 -11.45 12.33
N ASP A 136 10.27 -10.70 13.16
CA ASP A 136 11.53 -10.03 12.79
C ASP A 136 11.40 -9.23 11.48
N SER A 137 10.33 -8.45 11.38
CA SER A 137 9.97 -7.67 10.19
C SER A 137 9.92 -6.19 10.52
N TYR A 138 9.87 -5.35 9.49
CA TYR A 138 9.82 -3.90 9.63
C TYR A 138 8.68 -3.37 8.76
N ALA A 139 8.03 -2.31 9.22
CA ALA A 139 7.04 -1.59 8.43
C ALA A 139 7.46 -0.13 8.25
N ILE A 140 7.43 0.35 7.02
CA ILE A 140 7.64 1.75 6.64
C ILE A 140 6.33 2.26 6.06
N ILE A 141 5.78 3.29 6.68
CA ILE A 141 4.53 3.92 6.26
C ILE A 141 4.87 5.23 5.56
N SER A 142 4.42 5.37 4.31
CA SER A 142 4.50 6.58 3.51
C SER A 142 3.10 7.19 3.33
N THR A 143 3.01 8.50 3.41
CA THR A 143 1.73 9.20 3.30
C THR A 143 1.95 10.69 2.98
N ALA A 144 1.09 11.26 2.14
CA ALA A 144 1.11 12.69 1.86
C ALA A 144 0.56 13.52 3.04
N THR A 145 -0.40 12.94 3.79
CA THR A 145 -1.01 13.57 4.96
C THR A 145 -0.91 12.61 6.13
N GLN A 146 -0.21 13.00 7.18
CA GLN A 146 0.03 12.11 8.32
C GLN A 146 -1.27 11.87 9.11
N PRO A 147 -1.80 10.63 9.11
CA PRO A 147 -2.95 10.27 9.93
C PRO A 147 -2.60 10.31 11.43
N ASN A 148 -3.62 10.41 12.26
CA ASN A 148 -3.43 10.17 13.68
C ASN A 148 -3.35 8.66 13.94
N PHE A 149 -2.20 8.18 14.38
CA PHE A 149 -1.96 6.79 14.72
C PHE A 149 -2.17 6.47 16.21
N GLU A 150 -2.70 7.40 16.99
CA GLU A 150 -3.04 7.12 18.37
C GLU A 150 -4.25 6.18 18.44
N LEU A 151 -4.23 5.25 19.40
CA LEU A 151 -5.38 4.38 19.62
C LEU A 151 -6.56 5.22 20.13
N PRO A 152 -7.77 5.02 19.55
CA PRO A 152 -8.94 5.72 20.02
C PRO A 152 -9.24 5.44 21.48
N ASP A 153 -9.60 6.46 22.26
CA ASP A 153 -9.92 6.30 23.69
C ASP A 153 -11.16 5.44 23.96
N TYR A 154 -12.02 5.33 22.95
CA TYR A 154 -13.27 4.55 23.07
C TYR A 154 -13.11 3.06 22.76
N ASP A 155 -11.94 2.60 22.34
CA ASP A 155 -11.71 1.18 22.01
C ASP A 155 -10.79 0.52 23.03
N ASP A 156 -11.34 0.27 24.22
CA ASP A 156 -10.63 -0.45 25.29
C ASP A 156 -10.17 -1.84 24.85
N ASN A 157 -10.84 -2.47 23.87
CA ASN A 157 -10.46 -3.79 23.40
C ASN A 157 -9.10 -3.75 22.67
N ILE A 158 -8.85 -2.73 21.85
CA ILE A 158 -7.55 -2.61 21.17
C ILE A 158 -6.43 -2.45 22.20
N LYS A 159 -6.62 -1.63 23.23
CA LYS A 159 -5.64 -1.43 24.30
C LYS A 159 -5.36 -2.71 25.11
N VAL A 160 -6.37 -3.56 25.29
CA VAL A 160 -6.21 -4.87 25.95
C VAL A 160 -5.39 -5.83 25.10
N PHE A 161 -5.62 -5.89 23.79
CA PHE A 161 -4.87 -6.77 22.90
C PHE A 161 -3.46 -6.28 22.57
N PHE A 162 -3.24 -4.96 22.60
CA PHE A 162 -1.97 -4.32 22.26
C PHE A 162 -1.54 -3.33 23.36
N PRO A 163 -1.27 -3.80 24.58
CA PRO A 163 -0.96 -2.93 25.73
C PRO A 163 0.35 -2.14 25.53
N ASP A 164 1.29 -2.70 24.78
CA ASP A 164 2.62 -2.12 24.53
C ASP A 164 2.67 -1.35 23.20
N TYR A 165 1.52 -0.99 22.64
CA TYR A 165 1.47 -0.28 21.38
C TYR A 165 2.14 1.10 21.49
N GLU A 166 3.10 1.33 20.63
CA GLU A 166 3.70 2.63 20.37
C GLU A 166 3.39 3.09 18.95
N LYS A 167 3.07 4.37 18.80
CA LYS A 167 2.84 4.93 17.47
C LYS A 167 4.13 4.93 16.63
N PRO A 168 4.03 4.81 15.30
CA PRO A 168 5.18 4.82 14.41
C PRO A 168 6.06 6.05 14.62
N ALA A 169 7.36 5.83 14.71
CA ALA A 169 8.34 6.91 14.80
C ALA A 169 8.55 7.55 13.42
N PRO A 170 8.63 8.88 13.32
CA PRO A 170 8.94 9.55 12.06
C PRO A 170 10.36 9.21 11.60
N LEU A 171 10.51 8.78 10.34
CA LEU A 171 11.81 8.50 9.73
C LEU A 171 12.62 9.77 9.45
N LEU A 172 11.92 10.87 9.15
CA LEU A 172 12.55 12.16 8.87
C LEU A 172 12.27 13.14 10.00
N PRO A 173 13.27 13.93 10.41
CA PRO A 173 13.06 15.02 11.37
C PRO A 173 12.06 16.03 10.83
N LEU A 174 11.16 16.54 11.69
CA LEU A 174 10.17 17.56 11.33
C LEU A 174 10.81 18.84 10.74
N SER A 175 12.08 19.12 11.03
CA SER A 175 12.83 20.24 10.47
C SER A 175 12.95 20.19 8.94
N TYR A 176 12.92 19.00 8.34
CA TYR A 176 12.94 18.86 6.88
C TYR A 176 11.69 19.46 6.24
N PHE A 177 10.52 19.33 6.88
CA PHE A 177 9.25 19.83 6.37
C PHE A 177 9.04 21.33 6.61
N LYS A 178 9.91 21.98 7.41
CA LYS A 178 9.88 23.43 7.68
C LYS A 178 10.75 24.25 6.71
N ASN A 179 11.36 23.62 5.72
CA ASN A 179 12.16 24.31 4.74
C ASN A 179 11.27 25.20 3.86
N GLU A 180 11.67 26.46 3.66
CA GLU A 180 10.95 27.46 2.85
C GLU A 180 10.69 26.98 1.41
N LEU A 181 11.54 26.09 0.86
CA LEU A 181 11.36 25.47 -0.45
C LEU A 181 10.07 24.62 -0.56
N PHE A 182 9.50 24.20 0.56
CA PHE A 182 8.23 23.49 0.61
C PHE A 182 7.01 24.41 0.78
N ASN A 183 7.22 25.70 1.05
CA ASN A 183 6.16 26.72 1.12
C ASN A 183 5.73 27.13 -0.29
N ARG A 184 4.97 26.26 -0.97
CA ARG A 184 4.54 26.47 -2.36
C ARG A 184 3.12 27.01 -2.49
N TYR A 185 2.40 27.16 -1.38
CA TYR A 185 1.00 27.57 -1.37
C TYR A 185 0.66 28.35 -0.12
N THR A 186 -0.34 29.18 -0.24
CA THR A 186 -0.95 29.89 0.89
C THR A 186 -2.33 29.33 1.14
N ILE A 187 -2.63 28.92 2.39
CA ILE A 187 -3.95 28.44 2.75
C ILE A 187 -4.71 29.62 3.36
N THR A 188 -5.86 29.95 2.77
CA THR A 188 -6.81 30.91 3.32
C THR A 188 -8.06 30.15 3.76
N TYR A 189 -8.36 30.19 5.05
CA TYR A 189 -9.58 29.57 5.58
C TYR A 189 -10.69 30.62 5.68
N LYS A 190 -11.84 30.31 5.09
CA LYS A 190 -13.09 31.09 5.25
C LYS A 190 -14.09 30.22 6.02
N ALA A 191 -14.49 30.69 7.20
CA ALA A 191 -15.45 29.98 8.07
C ALA A 191 -16.91 30.15 7.60
N GLU A 192 -17.17 31.05 6.70
CA GLU A 192 -18.51 31.34 6.19
C GLU A 192 -18.91 30.33 5.12
N ILE A 193 -20.19 29.94 5.13
CA ILE A 193 -20.76 29.11 4.03
C ILE A 193 -20.84 30.04 2.81
N ILE A 194 -20.16 29.63 1.74
CA ILE A 194 -20.16 30.34 0.46
C ILE A 194 -21.30 29.78 -0.38
N ASP A 195 -22.23 30.62 -0.80
CA ASP A 195 -23.26 30.23 -1.77
C ASP A 195 -22.66 30.07 -3.19
N ILE A 196 -23.39 29.40 -4.06
CA ILE A 196 -22.91 29.08 -5.40
C ILE A 196 -22.61 30.32 -6.25
N HIS A 197 -23.37 31.42 -6.08
CA HIS A 197 -23.15 32.63 -6.83
C HIS A 197 -21.83 33.30 -6.42
N SER A 198 -21.60 33.42 -5.12
CA SER A 198 -20.32 33.92 -4.58
C SER A 198 -19.13 33.07 -4.99
N LEU A 199 -19.31 31.76 -5.05
CA LEU A 199 -18.28 30.84 -5.51
C LEU A 199 -17.95 31.06 -7.01
N ILE A 200 -18.97 31.20 -7.83
CA ILE A 200 -18.82 31.48 -9.27
C ILE A 200 -18.10 32.84 -9.48
N GLU A 201 -18.50 33.89 -8.75
CA GLU A 201 -17.84 35.19 -8.82
C GLU A 201 -16.36 35.12 -8.41
N MET A 202 -16.03 34.33 -7.38
CA MET A 202 -14.63 34.10 -7.00
C MET A 202 -13.83 33.43 -8.11
N VAL A 203 -14.39 32.43 -8.78
CA VAL A 203 -13.73 31.71 -9.85
C VAL A 203 -13.55 32.58 -11.11
N ILE A 204 -14.57 33.38 -11.47
CA ILE A 204 -14.53 34.25 -12.65
C ILE A 204 -13.52 35.39 -12.48
N ASN A 205 -13.36 35.90 -11.27
CA ASN A 205 -12.47 37.02 -10.94
C ASN A 205 -11.01 36.62 -10.75
N GLU A 206 -10.69 35.31 -10.83
CA GLU A 206 -9.29 34.85 -10.76
C GLU A 206 -8.63 34.90 -12.16
N ASP A 207 -7.48 35.54 -12.23
CA ASP A 207 -6.68 35.63 -13.48
C ASP A 207 -5.91 34.34 -13.80
N ASN A 208 -5.81 33.41 -12.83
CA ASN A 208 -5.07 32.17 -12.94
C ASN A 208 -5.99 30.97 -13.16
N SER A 209 -5.41 29.83 -13.49
CA SER A 209 -6.14 28.57 -13.56
C SER A 209 -6.70 28.17 -12.20
N VAL A 210 -7.97 27.84 -12.13
CA VAL A 210 -8.68 27.46 -10.92
C VAL A 210 -9.03 25.97 -10.96
N LEU A 211 -8.76 25.26 -9.85
CA LEU A 211 -9.27 23.92 -9.61
C LEU A 211 -10.29 23.99 -8.49
N LEU A 212 -11.53 23.64 -8.78
CA LEU A 212 -12.62 23.54 -7.80
C LEU A 212 -12.79 22.08 -7.39
N ILE A 213 -12.73 21.80 -6.09
CA ILE A 213 -12.93 20.47 -5.52
C ILE A 213 -14.15 20.52 -4.60
N LEU A 214 -15.19 19.76 -4.93
CA LEU A 214 -16.43 19.66 -4.16
C LEU A 214 -16.50 18.31 -3.46
N ASN A 215 -17.30 18.23 -2.39
CA ASN A 215 -17.41 17.02 -1.56
C ASN A 215 -18.35 15.96 -2.16
N THR A 216 -19.32 16.39 -2.99
CA THR A 216 -20.33 15.51 -3.58
C THR A 216 -20.40 15.71 -5.11
N ILE A 217 -20.94 14.71 -5.79
CA ILE A 217 -21.14 14.74 -7.25
C ILE A 217 -22.37 15.58 -7.63
N ASP A 218 -23.28 15.77 -6.67
CA ASP A 218 -24.58 16.44 -6.85
C ASP A 218 -24.58 17.92 -6.39
N ASP A 219 -23.44 18.47 -5.98
CA ASP A 219 -23.30 19.88 -5.55
C ASP A 219 -22.85 20.80 -6.68
#